data_685e84042546f99854c5265fdb26d4ac
#
_entry.id   685e84042546f99854c5265fdb26d4ac
#
_cell.length_a   1.000
_cell.length_b   1.000
_cell.length_c   1.000
_cell.angle_alpha   90.00
_cell.angle_beta   90.00
_cell.angle_gamma   90.00
#
_symmetry.space_group_name_H-M   'P 1'
#
loop_
_entity.id
_entity.type
_entity.pdbx_description
1 polymer ?
#
loop_
_entity_poly.entity_id
_entity_poly.type
_entity_poly.pdbx_seq_one_letter_code
_entity_poly.pdbx_strand_id
1 'polypeptide(L)'
;MGYYTEEIIMKQEEITKIVNKVYPLIIQDVLSYDFVGTYPEIEFHTNIYERLSGEKGMTGEVCAHAEYDWNRNVIYIYTSRMFSEEDIIRSLIHESVHANQSKAKFNAYYLCGETYDTHPYEIQARKAENSWYKYLKYLIK
;
A
#
# COMPACT_ATOMS: atom_id res chain seq x y z
N MET A 1 10.32 23.47 26.82
CA MET A 1 10.01 23.54 25.39
C MET A 1 9.84 22.15 24.84
N GLY A 2 8.67 21.86 24.32
CA GLY A 2 8.45 20.61 23.61
C GLY A 2 9.06 20.68 22.23
N TYR A 3 9.85 19.71 21.90
CA TYR A 3 10.37 19.56 20.55
C TYR A 3 9.42 18.71 19.78
N TYR A 4 8.70 19.31 18.83
CA TYR A 4 7.88 18.57 17.90
C TYR A 4 8.72 18.31 16.66
N THR A 5 9.00 17.03 16.41
CA THR A 5 9.50 16.66 15.09
C THR A 5 8.28 16.68 14.17
N GLU A 6 8.12 17.73 13.39
CA GLU A 6 7.12 17.71 12.35
C GLU A 6 7.51 16.64 11.34
N GLU A 7 6.66 15.64 11.19
CA GLU A 7 6.84 14.67 10.12
C GLU A 7 6.57 15.39 8.80
N ILE A 8 7.58 15.40 7.94
CA ILE A 8 7.47 16.02 6.62
C ILE A 8 6.98 14.98 5.64
N ILE A 9 5.83 15.24 5.02
CA ILE A 9 5.30 14.41 3.95
C ILE A 9 6.26 14.47 2.77
N MET A 10 6.57 13.32 2.19
CA MET A 10 7.41 13.24 1.00
C MET A 10 6.72 13.86 -0.20
N LYS A 11 7.52 14.46 -1.08
CA LYS A 11 7.00 15.00 -2.35
C LYS A 11 6.61 13.85 -3.27
N GLN A 12 5.55 14.07 -4.06
CA GLN A 12 5.06 13.05 -4.99
C GLN A 12 6.14 12.60 -5.97
N GLU A 13 7.02 13.49 -6.40
CA GLU A 13 8.15 13.14 -7.28
C GLU A 13 9.04 12.07 -6.65
N GLU A 14 9.36 12.23 -5.37
CA GLU A 14 10.18 11.26 -4.64
C GLU A 14 9.46 9.94 -4.48
N ILE A 15 8.17 10.00 -4.11
CA ILE A 15 7.35 8.80 -3.96
C ILE A 15 7.30 8.04 -5.28
N THR A 16 7.05 8.73 -6.38
CA THR A 16 6.99 8.13 -7.72
C THR A 16 8.31 7.47 -8.09
N LYS A 17 9.44 8.12 -7.82
CA LYS A 17 10.76 7.54 -8.09
C LYS A 17 11.01 6.27 -7.32
N ILE A 18 10.64 6.24 -6.03
CA ILE A 18 10.81 5.07 -5.19
C ILE A 18 9.91 3.93 -5.70
N VAL A 19 8.65 4.22 -5.95
CA VAL A 19 7.70 3.24 -6.49
C VAL A 19 8.21 2.64 -7.79
N ASN A 20 8.67 3.47 -8.72
CA ASN A 20 9.15 3.00 -10.01
C ASN A 20 10.38 2.09 -9.88
N LYS A 21 11.21 2.29 -8.87
CA LYS A 21 12.40 1.46 -8.64
C LYS A 21 12.07 0.13 -7.97
N VAL A 22 11.21 0.15 -6.95
CA VAL A 22 11.02 -1.03 -6.09
C VAL A 22 9.77 -1.83 -6.41
N TYR A 23 8.71 -1.21 -6.91
CA TYR A 23 7.46 -1.93 -7.17
C TYR A 23 7.62 -3.11 -8.12
N PRO A 24 8.31 -2.99 -9.26
CA PRO A 24 8.48 -4.15 -10.16
C PRO A 24 9.14 -5.34 -9.47
N LEU A 25 10.06 -5.08 -8.54
CA LEU A 25 10.73 -6.12 -7.77
C LEU A 25 9.82 -6.72 -6.71
N ILE A 26 9.09 -5.86 -5.99
CA ILE A 26 8.15 -6.29 -4.94
C ILE A 26 7.06 -7.17 -5.53
N ILE A 27 6.40 -6.72 -6.58
CA ILE A 27 5.28 -7.45 -7.15
C ILE A 27 5.71 -8.82 -7.71
N GLN A 28 6.89 -8.88 -8.29
CA GLN A 28 7.46 -10.13 -8.79
C GLN A 28 7.76 -11.11 -7.64
N ASP A 29 8.27 -10.59 -6.51
CA ASP A 29 8.60 -11.42 -5.34
C ASP A 29 7.35 -11.89 -4.60
N VAL A 30 6.31 -11.05 -4.56
CA VAL A 30 5.10 -11.31 -3.75
C VAL A 30 4.12 -12.21 -4.48
N LEU A 31 3.94 -12.03 -5.79
CA LEU A 31 2.99 -12.84 -6.54
C LEU A 31 3.51 -14.26 -6.72
N SER A 32 2.59 -15.23 -6.66
CA SER A 32 2.96 -16.64 -6.82
C SER A 32 3.51 -16.91 -8.22
N TYR A 33 4.39 -17.88 -8.31
CA TYR A 33 5.04 -18.30 -9.56
C TYR A 33 4.03 -18.61 -10.66
N ASP A 34 2.89 -19.17 -10.30
CA ASP A 34 1.82 -19.53 -11.21
C ASP A 34 0.75 -18.44 -11.37
N PHE A 35 1.05 -17.21 -10.94
CA PHE A 35 0.14 -16.09 -11.09
C PHE A 35 -0.21 -15.87 -12.55
N VAL A 36 -1.51 -15.84 -12.85
CA VAL A 36 -2.05 -15.59 -14.19
C VAL A 36 -2.81 -14.28 -14.16
N GLY A 37 -2.40 -13.34 -15.01
CA GLY A 37 -3.04 -12.03 -15.08
C GLY A 37 -2.04 -10.92 -15.25
N THR A 38 -2.49 -9.68 -15.06
CA THR A 38 -1.65 -8.50 -15.14
C THR A 38 -1.29 -8.01 -13.73
N TYR A 39 -0.12 -7.44 -13.59
CA TYR A 39 0.28 -6.80 -12.34
C TYR A 39 -0.59 -5.57 -12.10
N PRO A 40 -0.98 -5.30 -10.84
CA PRO A 40 -1.74 -4.09 -10.54
C PRO A 40 -1.01 -2.83 -10.97
N GLU A 41 -1.76 -1.86 -11.45
CA GLU A 41 -1.25 -0.51 -11.69
C GLU A 41 -1.21 0.26 -10.37
N ILE A 42 -0.35 1.27 -10.31
CA ILE A 42 -0.25 2.17 -9.16
C ILE A 42 -0.95 3.48 -9.50
N GLU A 43 -1.78 3.94 -8.59
CA GLU A 43 -2.48 5.21 -8.71
C GLU A 43 -2.26 6.03 -7.43
N PHE A 44 -1.89 7.29 -7.57
CA PHE A 44 -1.60 8.17 -6.44
C PHE A 44 -2.77 9.11 -6.17
N HIS A 45 -3.16 9.21 -4.90
CA HIS A 45 -4.15 10.18 -4.42
C HIS A 45 -3.63 10.76 -3.12
N THR A 46 -4.06 11.97 -2.78
CA THR A 46 -3.65 12.59 -1.52
C THR A 46 -4.19 11.79 -0.33
N ASN A 47 -5.47 11.41 -0.41
CA ASN A 47 -6.14 10.59 0.61
C ASN A 47 -7.35 9.88 -0.01
N ILE A 48 -8.00 9.03 0.79
CA ILE A 48 -9.16 8.26 0.33
C ILE A 48 -10.34 9.17 -0.05
N TYR A 49 -10.52 10.29 0.64
CA TYR A 49 -11.65 11.19 0.37
C TYR A 49 -11.50 11.86 -0.99
N GLU A 50 -10.29 12.31 -1.32
CA GLU A 50 -10.00 12.87 -2.64
C GLU A 50 -10.23 11.82 -3.73
N ARG A 51 -9.81 10.58 -3.51
CA ARG A 51 -10.04 9.49 -4.45
C ARG A 51 -11.53 9.22 -4.69
N LEU A 52 -12.31 9.11 -3.61
CA LEU A 52 -13.73 8.76 -3.71
C LEU A 52 -14.58 9.90 -4.27
N SER A 53 -14.25 11.14 -3.92
CA SER A 53 -15.02 12.31 -4.36
C SER A 53 -14.61 12.83 -5.72
N GLY A 54 -13.37 12.59 -6.12
CA GLY A 54 -12.77 13.20 -7.31
C GLY A 54 -12.44 14.68 -7.11
N GLU A 55 -12.61 15.23 -5.91
CA GLU A 55 -12.34 16.64 -5.61
C GLU A 55 -11.06 16.77 -4.80
N LYS A 56 -10.13 17.60 -5.28
CA LYS A 56 -8.89 17.90 -4.57
C LYS A 56 -9.17 18.67 -3.29
N GLY A 57 -8.38 18.36 -2.27
CA GLY A 57 -8.46 19.05 -0.98
C GLY A 57 -9.48 18.50 -0.01
N MET A 58 -10.23 17.47 -0.39
CA MET A 58 -11.12 16.79 0.55
C MET A 58 -10.30 16.14 1.65
N THR A 59 -10.68 16.37 2.90
CA THR A 59 -9.99 15.84 4.07
C THR A 59 -10.96 15.09 4.97
N GLY A 60 -10.39 14.27 5.85
CA GLY A 60 -11.14 13.52 6.83
C GLY A 60 -10.19 12.67 7.66
N GLU A 61 -10.72 12.04 8.71
CA GLU A 61 -9.94 11.15 9.56
C GLU A 61 -9.81 9.78 8.91
N VAL A 62 -8.71 9.53 8.22
CA VAL A 62 -8.40 8.22 7.68
C VAL A 62 -6.95 7.87 7.95
N CYS A 63 -6.74 6.65 8.39
CA CYS A 63 -5.41 6.12 8.70
C CYS A 63 -4.85 5.23 7.59
N ALA A 64 -5.58 5.01 6.50
CA ALA A 64 -5.12 4.15 5.42
C ALA A 64 -3.93 4.77 4.70
N HIS A 65 -2.85 3.99 4.53
CA HIS A 65 -1.67 4.37 3.76
C HIS A 65 -1.84 4.03 2.29
N ALA A 66 -2.58 2.98 1.99
CA ALA A 66 -2.79 2.46 0.65
C ALA A 66 -3.98 1.51 0.65
N GLU A 67 -4.48 1.16 -0.52
CA GLU A 67 -5.54 0.17 -0.69
C GLU A 67 -5.37 -0.57 -2.01
N TYR A 68 -5.74 -1.85 -2.03
CA TYR A 68 -5.84 -2.61 -3.27
C TYR A 68 -7.30 -2.75 -3.70
N ASP A 69 -7.57 -2.42 -4.95
CA ASP A 69 -8.91 -2.53 -5.56
C ASP A 69 -8.94 -3.75 -6.49
N TRP A 70 -9.59 -4.82 -6.06
CA TRP A 70 -9.72 -6.05 -6.86
C TRP A 70 -10.49 -5.82 -8.16
N ASN A 71 -11.45 -4.91 -8.15
CA ASN A 71 -12.31 -4.67 -9.32
C ASN A 71 -11.56 -4.00 -10.46
N ARG A 72 -10.66 -3.05 -10.12
CA ARG A 72 -9.87 -2.31 -11.10
C ARG A 72 -8.47 -2.87 -11.26
N ASN A 73 -8.03 -3.74 -10.36
CA ASN A 73 -6.66 -4.23 -10.27
C ASN A 73 -5.66 -3.07 -10.14
N VAL A 74 -5.90 -2.22 -9.17
CA VAL A 74 -5.10 -1.02 -8.91
C VAL A 74 -4.72 -0.96 -7.44
N ILE A 75 -3.48 -0.56 -7.17
CA ILE A 75 -3.02 -0.21 -5.83
C ILE A 75 -3.08 1.31 -5.72
N TYR A 76 -3.87 1.82 -4.77
CA TYR A 76 -3.92 3.25 -4.45
C TYR A 76 -2.89 3.55 -3.37
N ILE A 77 -2.02 4.52 -3.63
CA ILE A 77 -1.07 5.05 -2.65
C ILE A 77 -1.57 6.41 -2.19
N TYR A 78 -1.77 6.58 -0.89
CA TYR A 78 -2.22 7.84 -0.31
C TYR A 78 -1.02 8.66 0.14
N THR A 79 -0.68 9.68 -0.65
CA THR A 79 0.57 10.43 -0.49
C THR A 79 0.65 11.19 0.83
N SER A 80 -0.50 11.57 1.41
CA SER A 80 -0.53 12.26 2.72
C SER A 80 -0.02 11.39 3.88
N ARG A 81 0.11 10.07 3.65
CA ARG A 81 0.59 9.13 4.66
C ARG A 81 2.01 8.63 4.39
N MET A 82 2.68 9.17 3.38
CA MET A 82 4.03 8.76 2.98
C MET A 82 5.06 9.73 3.54
N PHE A 83 5.70 9.33 4.63
CA PHE A 83 6.70 10.13 5.32
C PHE A 83 8.12 9.59 5.12
N SER A 84 8.26 8.34 4.71
CA SER A 84 9.55 7.67 4.57
C SER A 84 9.52 6.62 3.47
N GLU A 85 10.71 6.17 3.06
CA GLU A 85 10.88 5.05 2.14
C GLU A 85 10.23 3.79 2.72
N GLU A 86 10.34 3.59 4.02
CA GLU A 86 9.73 2.45 4.70
C GLU A 86 8.21 2.44 4.52
N ASP A 87 7.56 3.58 4.67
CA ASP A 87 6.09 3.68 4.50
C ASP A 87 5.69 3.25 3.10
N ILE A 88 6.41 3.71 2.09
CA ILE A 88 6.14 3.38 0.69
C ILE A 88 6.31 1.89 0.43
N ILE A 89 7.45 1.34 0.85
CA ILE A 89 7.79 -0.07 0.59
C ILE A 89 6.83 -0.99 1.32
N ARG A 90 6.54 -0.72 2.59
CA ARG A 90 5.57 -1.52 3.37
C ARG A 90 4.20 -1.51 2.73
N SER A 91 3.74 -0.34 2.27
CA SER A 91 2.44 -0.20 1.60
C SER A 91 2.39 -1.01 0.30
N LEU A 92 3.44 -0.95 -0.50
CA LEU A 92 3.51 -1.72 -1.75
C LEU A 92 3.49 -3.22 -1.48
N ILE A 93 4.22 -3.69 -0.48
CA ILE A 93 4.21 -5.11 -0.10
C ILE A 93 2.81 -5.52 0.35
N HIS A 94 2.22 -4.77 1.27
CA HIS A 94 0.91 -5.07 1.84
C HIS A 94 -0.17 -5.23 0.75
N GLU A 95 -0.27 -4.23 -0.13
CA GLU A 95 -1.29 -4.25 -1.17
C GLU A 95 -0.99 -5.27 -2.27
N SER A 96 0.28 -5.54 -2.55
CA SER A 96 0.68 -6.61 -3.48
C SER A 96 0.27 -7.98 -2.96
N VAL A 97 0.35 -8.21 -1.65
CA VAL A 97 -0.12 -9.46 -1.03
C VAL A 97 -1.61 -9.63 -1.27
N HIS A 98 -2.40 -8.56 -1.09
CA HIS A 98 -3.84 -8.62 -1.37
C HIS A 98 -4.14 -8.97 -2.83
N ALA A 99 -3.32 -8.51 -3.78
CA ALA A 99 -3.49 -8.85 -5.18
C ALA A 99 -3.36 -10.36 -5.45
N ASN A 100 -2.67 -11.09 -4.57
CA ASN A 100 -2.49 -12.54 -4.66
C ASN A 100 -3.53 -13.33 -3.84
N GLN A 101 -4.47 -12.64 -3.21
CA GLN A 101 -5.49 -13.25 -2.34
C GLN A 101 -6.84 -13.28 -3.05
N SER A 102 -7.77 -14.09 -2.52
CA SER A 102 -9.13 -14.17 -3.03
C SER A 102 -10.00 -13.06 -2.46
N LYS A 103 -10.57 -12.22 -3.32
CA LYS A 103 -11.54 -11.20 -2.90
C LYS A 103 -12.73 -11.82 -2.16
N ALA A 104 -13.25 -12.93 -2.66
CA ALA A 104 -14.40 -13.60 -2.06
C ALA A 104 -14.09 -14.06 -0.64
N LYS A 105 -12.91 -14.67 -0.42
CA LYS A 105 -12.49 -15.09 0.91
C LYS A 105 -12.20 -13.90 1.82
N PHE A 106 -11.60 -12.85 1.28
CA PHE A 106 -11.34 -11.62 2.03
C PHE A 106 -12.66 -11.06 2.60
N ASN A 107 -13.68 -10.93 1.75
CA ASN A 107 -14.99 -10.45 2.17
C ASN A 107 -15.68 -11.41 3.13
N ALA A 108 -15.55 -12.72 2.91
CA ALA A 108 -16.15 -13.74 3.76
C ALA A 108 -15.63 -13.69 5.20
N TYR A 109 -14.34 -13.44 5.38
CA TYR A 109 -13.77 -13.30 6.73
C TYR A 109 -14.39 -12.14 7.49
N TYR A 110 -14.58 -10.98 6.85
CA TYR A 110 -15.26 -9.84 7.49
C TYR A 110 -16.72 -10.15 7.80
N LEU A 111 -17.42 -10.84 6.90
CA LEU A 111 -18.82 -11.24 7.13
C LEU A 111 -18.94 -12.23 8.29
N CYS A 112 -17.90 -13.04 8.56
CA CYS A 112 -17.86 -13.96 9.69
C CYS A 112 -17.44 -13.29 11.01
N GLY A 113 -17.28 -11.96 11.03
CA GLY A 113 -16.98 -11.22 12.26
C GLY A 113 -15.53 -10.89 12.50
N GLU A 114 -14.61 -11.22 11.58
CA GLU A 114 -13.22 -10.83 11.72
C GLU A 114 -13.06 -9.32 11.61
N THR A 115 -12.10 -8.77 12.39
CA THR A 115 -11.73 -7.36 12.33
C THR A 115 -10.42 -7.22 11.55
N TYR A 116 -9.98 -5.99 11.30
CA TYR A 116 -8.67 -5.76 10.68
C TYR A 116 -7.54 -6.49 11.42
N ASP A 117 -7.59 -6.50 12.76
CA ASP A 117 -6.54 -7.12 13.58
C ASP A 117 -6.57 -8.65 13.52
N THR A 118 -7.73 -9.26 13.33
CA THR A 118 -7.92 -10.72 13.37
C THR A 118 -8.07 -11.35 11.99
N HIS A 119 -8.28 -10.57 10.96
CA HIS A 119 -8.49 -11.05 9.60
C HIS A 119 -7.23 -11.76 9.08
N PRO A 120 -7.32 -13.06 8.72
CA PRO A 120 -6.14 -13.84 8.33
C PRO A 120 -5.36 -13.24 7.16
N TYR A 121 -6.04 -12.66 6.17
CA TYR A 121 -5.39 -12.06 5.01
C TYR A 121 -4.70 -10.75 5.34
N GLU A 122 -5.26 -9.96 6.26
CA GLU A 122 -4.61 -8.77 6.75
C GLU A 122 -3.38 -9.10 7.60
N ILE A 123 -3.48 -10.15 8.43
CA ILE A 123 -2.33 -10.64 9.20
C ILE A 123 -1.21 -11.08 8.26
N GLN A 124 -1.53 -11.82 7.20
CA GLN A 124 -0.56 -12.25 6.20
C GLN A 124 0.13 -11.05 5.55
N ALA A 125 -0.64 -10.05 5.15
CA ALA A 125 -0.10 -8.85 4.52
C ALA A 125 0.81 -8.05 5.46
N ARG A 126 0.41 -7.90 6.74
CA ARG A 126 1.23 -7.20 7.73
C ARG A 126 2.55 -7.93 8.00
N LYS A 127 2.51 -9.26 8.08
CA LYS A 127 3.75 -10.06 8.25
C LYS A 127 4.69 -9.90 7.07
N ALA A 128 4.16 -9.88 5.86
CA ALA A 128 4.95 -9.70 4.66
C ALA A 128 5.70 -8.36 4.65
N GLU A 129 5.12 -7.31 5.24
CA GLU A 129 5.75 -6.00 5.34
C GLU A 129 7.11 -6.04 6.05
N ASN A 130 7.34 -7.03 6.92
CA ASN A 130 8.59 -7.12 7.66
C ASN A 130 9.82 -7.34 6.77
N SER A 131 9.61 -7.72 5.52
CA SER A 131 10.70 -7.89 4.55
C SER A 131 11.06 -6.58 3.82
N TRP A 132 10.47 -5.45 4.18
CA TRP A 132 10.62 -4.17 3.50
C TRP A 132 12.09 -3.73 3.33
N TYR A 133 12.92 -3.99 4.32
CA TYR A 133 14.34 -3.58 4.32
C TYR A 133 15.14 -4.19 3.17
N LYS A 134 14.68 -5.31 2.59
CA LYS A 134 15.36 -5.98 1.47
C LYS A 134 15.43 -5.11 0.22
N TYR A 135 14.53 -4.15 0.11
CA TYR A 135 14.41 -3.31 -1.08
C TYR A 135 15.18 -1.99 -0.96
N LEU A 136 15.69 -1.67 0.24
CA LEU A 136 16.44 -0.43 0.46
C LEU A 136 17.69 -0.32 -0.40
N LYS A 137 18.36 -1.43 -0.67
CA LYS A 137 19.59 -1.45 -1.47
C LYS A 137 19.38 -0.94 -2.89
N TYR A 138 18.16 -1.02 -3.41
CA TYR A 138 17.85 -0.53 -4.76
C TYR A 138 17.63 0.98 -4.80
N LEU A 139 17.52 1.62 -3.64
CA LEU A 139 17.36 3.06 -3.50
C LEU A 139 18.68 3.79 -3.22
N ILE A 140 19.74 3.06 -2.94
CA ILE A 140 21.08 3.62 -2.70
C ILE A 140 21.63 4.09 -4.05
N LYS A 141 22.09 5.34 -4.06
CA LYS A 141 22.67 5.97 -5.25
C LYS A 141 24.13 5.56 -5.42
#